data_e1cabcf17bf51d09c21ecd411f7fa4af
#
_entry.id   e1cabcf17bf51d09c21ecd411f7fa4af
#
_cell.length_a   1.000
_cell.length_b   1.000
_cell.length_c   1.000
_cell.angle_alpha   90.00
_cell.angle_beta   90.00
_cell.angle_gamma   90.00
#
_symmetry.space_group_name_H-M   'P 1'
#
loop_
_entity.id
_entity.type
_entity.pdbx_description
1 polymer ?
#
loop_
_entity_poly.entity_id
_entity_poly.type
_entity_poly.pdbx_seq_one_letter_code
_entity_poly.pdbx_strand_id
1 'polypeptide(L)'
;ELIKEKGFIVNNDTECISFLKQANYYRLSAYFLPFRKKNGTYFADISFNRIQRIYKFDSKLRGVLFNCIERIELHLRTQLAYYCGHVYGSLGYMDKSIYNKKHNHDKFRKLLNVCIEENKNSLVVKHHKEKYDGKFPIWVIIEFFSMGMLSYFYADLQSGDQKYIAKEIYDTSVACLKSWLRCITDLRNRCAHYSRLYYWSFTALPKMPKESVAPQNRKLFSQILVLKRLYPDKKEWNSKVMTELRAVIEEYEDDISLKHIGFPQDWYEQLER
;
A
#
# COMPACT_ATOMS: atom_id res chain seq x y z
N GLU A 1 -26.82 8.38 22.14
CA GLU A 1 -26.54 8.02 23.56
C GLU A 1 -25.08 7.56 23.71
N LEU A 2 -24.63 6.41 23.18
CA LEU A 2 -23.28 5.85 23.37
C LEU A 2 -22.12 6.83 23.12
N ILE A 3 -22.25 7.76 22.17
CA ILE A 3 -21.22 8.75 21.86
C ILE A 3 -21.16 9.83 22.94
N LYS A 4 -22.33 10.30 23.41
CA LYS A 4 -22.45 11.27 24.51
C LYS A 4 -21.99 10.68 25.83
N GLU A 5 -22.34 9.42 26.12
CA GLU A 5 -21.86 8.67 27.31
C GLU A 5 -20.33 8.55 27.34
N LYS A 6 -19.66 8.49 26.20
CA LYS A 6 -18.21 8.51 26.08
C LYS A 6 -17.58 9.90 26.29
N GLY A 7 -18.41 10.95 26.48
CA GLY A 7 -17.97 12.32 26.71
C GLY A 7 -17.68 13.13 25.44
N PHE A 8 -18.10 12.66 24.25
CA PHE A 8 -17.99 13.43 23.02
C PHE A 8 -19.15 14.43 22.89
N ILE A 9 -18.84 15.64 22.44
CA ILE A 9 -19.83 16.67 22.19
C ILE A 9 -20.54 16.37 20.87
N VAL A 10 -21.87 16.25 20.91
CA VAL A 10 -22.72 16.09 19.73
C VAL A 10 -23.58 17.33 19.58
N ASN A 11 -23.21 18.22 18.65
CA ASN A 11 -23.90 19.50 18.43
C ASN A 11 -25.22 19.32 17.67
N ASN A 12 -25.33 18.29 16.84
CA ASN A 12 -26.50 17.99 16.03
C ASN A 12 -26.76 16.48 16.01
N ASP A 13 -27.78 16.07 16.75
CA ASP A 13 -28.15 14.64 16.88
C ASP A 13 -28.64 14.04 15.55
N THR A 14 -29.37 14.81 14.74
CA THR A 14 -29.89 14.36 13.45
C THR A 14 -28.75 14.08 12.48
N GLU A 15 -27.77 14.96 12.40
CA GLU A 15 -26.61 14.79 11.54
C GLU A 15 -25.73 13.60 12.03
N CYS A 16 -25.53 13.50 13.33
CA CYS A 16 -24.83 12.37 13.94
C CYS A 16 -25.47 11.03 13.59
N ILE A 17 -26.79 10.92 13.74
CA ILE A 17 -27.56 9.73 13.42
C ILE A 17 -27.49 9.41 11.92
N SER A 18 -27.65 10.44 11.06
CA SER A 18 -27.54 10.29 9.61
C SER A 18 -26.17 9.74 9.19
N PHE A 19 -25.11 10.25 9.78
CA PHE A 19 -23.76 9.76 9.52
C PHE A 19 -23.58 8.29 10.00
N LEU A 20 -24.07 7.97 11.19
CA LEU A 20 -23.97 6.61 11.75
C LEU A 20 -24.78 5.57 10.98
N LYS A 21 -25.82 5.97 10.24
CA LYS A 21 -26.52 5.09 9.30
C LYS A 21 -25.66 4.71 8.08
N GLN A 22 -24.67 5.56 7.71
CA GLN A 22 -23.79 5.35 6.56
C GLN A 22 -22.43 4.77 6.98
N ALA A 23 -21.94 5.10 8.17
CA ALA A 23 -20.68 4.64 8.71
C ALA A 23 -20.91 3.64 9.84
N ASN A 24 -20.38 2.41 9.69
CA ASN A 24 -20.47 1.41 10.75
C ASN A 24 -19.79 1.94 12.03
N TYR A 25 -20.55 1.97 13.14
CA TYR A 25 -20.06 2.45 14.44
C TYR A 25 -18.76 1.76 14.89
N TYR A 26 -18.66 0.44 14.71
CA TYR A 26 -17.45 -0.30 15.08
C TYR A 26 -16.21 0.19 14.32
N ARG A 27 -16.36 0.47 13.03
CA ARG A 27 -15.28 1.07 12.23
C ARG A 27 -14.93 2.47 12.69
N LEU A 28 -15.94 3.28 12.99
CA LEU A 28 -15.78 4.66 13.45
C LEU A 28 -15.11 4.72 14.83
N SER A 29 -15.43 3.80 15.73
CA SER A 29 -14.89 3.78 17.11
C SER A 29 -13.36 3.70 17.16
N ALA A 30 -12.71 3.16 16.12
CA ALA A 30 -11.27 3.15 16.01
C ALA A 30 -10.65 4.56 15.89
N TYR A 31 -11.41 5.55 15.42
CA TYR A 31 -10.97 6.95 15.33
C TYR A 31 -11.11 7.72 16.65
N PHE A 32 -11.71 7.12 17.68
CA PHE A 32 -11.73 7.67 19.04
C PHE A 32 -10.40 7.45 19.78
N LEU A 33 -9.60 6.47 19.36
CA LEU A 33 -8.37 6.06 20.03
C LEU A 33 -7.37 7.20 20.29
N PRO A 34 -7.12 8.14 19.37
CA PRO A 34 -6.24 9.28 19.60
C PRO A 34 -6.64 10.15 20.80
N PHE A 35 -7.93 10.12 21.15
CA PHE A 35 -8.52 10.93 22.21
C PHE A 35 -8.77 10.18 23.51
N ARG A 36 -8.34 8.91 23.58
CA ARG A 36 -8.50 8.07 24.76
C ARG A 36 -7.35 8.27 25.74
N LYS A 37 -7.70 8.55 27.01
CA LYS A 37 -6.74 8.65 28.13
C LYS A 37 -6.28 7.26 28.59
N LYS A 38 -5.19 7.22 29.35
CA LYS A 38 -4.65 5.94 29.91
C LYS A 38 -5.63 5.21 30.82
N ASN A 39 -6.49 5.94 31.53
CA ASN A 39 -7.53 5.37 32.41
C ASN A 39 -8.78 4.87 31.66
N GLY A 40 -8.77 4.91 30.31
CA GLY A 40 -9.87 4.43 29.47
C GLY A 40 -10.95 5.47 29.17
N THR A 41 -10.97 6.63 29.83
CA THR A 41 -11.86 7.74 29.51
C THR A 41 -11.34 8.51 28.28
N TYR A 42 -12.12 9.47 27.79
CA TYR A 42 -11.74 10.33 26.67
C TYR A 42 -11.39 11.74 27.15
N PHE A 43 -10.64 12.49 26.33
CA PHE A 43 -10.42 13.92 26.59
C PHE A 43 -11.76 14.64 26.49
N ALA A 44 -11.94 15.69 27.31
CA ALA A 44 -13.06 16.59 27.20
C ALA A 44 -12.99 17.42 25.91
N ASP A 45 -14.10 18.02 25.54
CA ASP A 45 -14.21 18.99 24.43
C ASP A 45 -13.92 18.46 23.02
N ILE A 46 -13.95 17.15 22.85
CA ILE A 46 -13.85 16.55 21.52
C ILE A 46 -15.25 16.44 20.90
N SER A 47 -15.46 17.19 19.81
CA SER A 47 -16.71 17.12 19.06
C SER A 47 -16.78 15.85 18.18
N PHE A 48 -17.98 15.30 18.07
CA PHE A 48 -18.23 14.18 17.14
C PHE A 48 -17.96 14.60 15.68
N ASN A 49 -18.20 15.87 15.34
CA ASN A 49 -17.87 16.43 14.03
C ASN A 49 -16.38 16.28 13.70
N ARG A 50 -15.49 16.54 14.67
CA ARG A 50 -14.05 16.32 14.49
C ARG A 50 -13.74 14.86 14.16
N ILE A 51 -14.39 13.90 14.81
CA ILE A 51 -14.22 12.47 14.49
C ILE A 51 -14.69 12.14 13.07
N GLN A 52 -15.81 12.73 12.63
CA GLN A 52 -16.30 12.58 11.26
C GLN A 52 -15.29 13.13 10.24
N ARG A 53 -14.72 14.31 10.53
CA ARG A 53 -13.72 14.92 9.66
C ARG A 53 -12.46 14.11 9.56
N ILE A 54 -11.95 13.57 10.67
CA ILE A 54 -10.80 12.63 10.67
C ILE A 54 -11.11 11.36 9.86
N TYR A 55 -12.31 10.83 9.97
CA TYR A 55 -12.75 9.68 9.17
C TYR A 55 -12.76 10.00 7.67
N LYS A 56 -13.27 11.17 7.28
CA LYS A 56 -13.27 11.66 5.90
C LYS A 56 -11.85 11.92 5.38
N PHE A 57 -10.99 12.56 6.19
CA PHE A 57 -9.57 12.73 5.91
C PHE A 57 -8.91 11.39 5.56
N ASP A 58 -9.05 10.40 6.44
CA ASP A 58 -8.45 9.08 6.27
C ASP A 58 -8.96 8.37 4.99
N SER A 59 -10.22 8.59 4.64
CA SER A 59 -10.80 8.08 3.38
C SER A 59 -10.18 8.73 2.15
N LYS A 60 -10.06 10.07 2.13
CA LYS A 60 -9.43 10.80 1.01
C LYS A 60 -7.95 10.44 0.88
N LEU A 61 -7.25 10.39 2.01
CA LEU A 61 -5.84 10.00 2.06
C LEU A 61 -5.63 8.59 1.49
N ARG A 62 -6.47 7.62 1.85
CA ARG A 62 -6.43 6.28 1.23
C ARG A 62 -6.60 6.32 -0.27
N GLY A 63 -7.47 7.16 -0.79
CA GLY A 63 -7.67 7.34 -2.24
C GLY A 63 -6.39 7.79 -2.94
N VAL A 64 -5.75 8.85 -2.44
CA VAL A 64 -4.48 9.36 -2.99
C VAL A 64 -3.40 8.26 -2.96
N LEU A 65 -3.24 7.59 -1.81
CA LEU A 65 -2.22 6.55 -1.67
C LEU A 65 -2.51 5.32 -2.53
N PHE A 66 -3.77 4.95 -2.71
CA PHE A 66 -4.15 3.80 -3.53
C PHE A 66 -3.86 4.04 -5.01
N ASN A 67 -4.13 5.25 -5.52
CA ASN A 67 -3.74 5.66 -6.87
C ASN A 67 -2.22 5.58 -7.09
N CYS A 68 -1.43 6.02 -6.09
CA CYS A 68 0.03 5.87 -6.14
C CYS A 68 0.46 4.40 -6.20
N ILE A 69 -0.16 3.55 -5.38
CA ILE A 69 0.15 2.12 -5.32
C ILE A 69 -0.19 1.43 -6.63
N GLU A 70 -1.30 1.78 -7.26
CA GLU A 70 -1.68 1.24 -8.58
C GLU A 70 -0.59 1.49 -9.62
N ARG A 71 -0.07 2.72 -9.71
CA ARG A 71 1.04 3.07 -10.63
C ARG A 71 2.30 2.24 -10.34
N ILE A 72 2.63 2.07 -9.07
CA ILE A 72 3.79 1.27 -8.65
C ILE A 72 3.58 -0.22 -8.96
N GLU A 73 2.39 -0.76 -8.69
CA GLU A 73 2.06 -2.16 -8.93
C GLU A 73 2.12 -2.50 -10.44
N LEU A 74 1.55 -1.65 -11.30
CA LEU A 74 1.63 -1.79 -12.76
C LEU A 74 3.07 -1.71 -13.27
N HIS A 75 3.84 -0.74 -12.78
CA HIS A 75 5.25 -0.61 -13.13
C HIS A 75 6.06 -1.84 -12.71
N LEU A 76 5.87 -2.33 -11.50
CA LEU A 76 6.54 -3.54 -11.01
C LEU A 76 6.23 -4.77 -11.85
N ARG A 77 4.95 -4.99 -12.22
CA ARG A 77 4.55 -6.08 -13.13
C ARG A 77 5.30 -5.99 -14.45
N THR A 78 5.28 -4.81 -15.07
CA THR A 78 5.96 -4.56 -16.35
C THR A 78 7.45 -4.84 -16.26
N GLN A 79 8.14 -4.33 -15.23
CA GLN A 79 9.57 -4.53 -15.07
C GLN A 79 9.96 -6.00 -14.83
N LEU A 80 9.21 -6.70 -13.99
CA LEU A 80 9.44 -8.12 -13.72
C LEU A 80 9.16 -8.99 -14.95
N ALA A 81 8.06 -8.71 -15.67
CA ALA A 81 7.72 -9.41 -16.90
C ALA A 81 8.78 -9.21 -17.97
N TYR A 82 9.19 -7.95 -18.18
CA TYR A 82 10.20 -7.59 -19.15
C TYR A 82 11.53 -8.26 -18.85
N TYR A 83 12.02 -8.14 -17.61
CA TYR A 83 13.26 -8.76 -17.19
C TYR A 83 13.25 -10.27 -17.37
N CYS A 84 12.25 -10.95 -16.79
CA CYS A 84 12.18 -12.42 -16.86
C CYS A 84 11.96 -12.93 -18.28
N GLY A 85 11.15 -12.23 -19.09
CA GLY A 85 10.93 -12.58 -20.48
C GLY A 85 12.19 -12.51 -21.34
N HIS A 86 13.06 -11.51 -21.09
CA HIS A 86 14.33 -11.38 -21.81
C HIS A 86 15.40 -12.36 -21.35
N VAL A 87 15.50 -12.60 -20.06
CA VAL A 87 16.57 -13.46 -19.49
C VAL A 87 16.23 -14.93 -19.60
N TYR A 88 14.97 -15.31 -19.41
CA TYR A 88 14.54 -16.70 -19.25
C TYR A 88 13.52 -17.15 -20.31
N GLY A 89 13.10 -16.24 -21.19
CA GLY A 89 12.06 -16.52 -22.18
C GLY A 89 10.65 -16.51 -21.60
N SER A 90 9.69 -16.70 -22.48
CA SER A 90 8.25 -16.55 -22.18
C SER A 90 7.74 -17.45 -21.05
N LEU A 91 8.25 -18.65 -20.94
CA LEU A 91 7.82 -19.66 -19.94
C LEU A 91 8.89 -19.95 -18.87
N GLY A 92 10.01 -19.22 -18.86
CA GLY A 92 11.11 -19.44 -17.94
C GLY A 92 10.72 -19.39 -16.46
N TYR A 93 9.69 -18.65 -16.10
CA TYR A 93 9.15 -18.58 -14.74
C TYR A 93 8.62 -19.94 -14.21
N MET A 94 8.40 -20.92 -15.10
CA MET A 94 8.04 -22.29 -14.73
C MET A 94 9.25 -23.16 -14.39
N ASP A 95 10.46 -22.70 -14.68
CA ASP A 95 11.68 -23.41 -14.34
C ASP A 95 12.11 -23.10 -12.90
N LYS A 96 12.24 -24.17 -12.09
CA LYS A 96 12.69 -24.05 -10.70
C LYS A 96 14.11 -23.46 -10.57
N SER A 97 14.94 -23.58 -11.59
CA SER A 97 16.34 -23.14 -11.56
C SER A 97 16.52 -21.63 -11.48
N ILE A 98 15.52 -20.83 -11.90
CA ILE A 98 15.57 -19.36 -11.82
C ILE A 98 15.36 -18.84 -10.40
N TYR A 99 14.98 -19.69 -9.48
CA TYR A 99 14.65 -19.31 -8.11
C TYR A 99 15.73 -19.74 -7.12
N ASN A 100 15.80 -19.03 -6.02
CA ASN A 100 16.72 -19.33 -4.93
C ASN A 100 16.22 -20.51 -4.06
N LYS A 101 17.09 -21.00 -3.16
CA LYS A 101 16.83 -22.19 -2.32
C LYS A 101 15.61 -22.06 -1.38
N LYS A 102 15.09 -20.85 -1.14
CA LYS A 102 13.91 -20.61 -0.27
C LYS A 102 12.59 -20.72 -1.03
N HIS A 103 12.66 -20.77 -2.35
CA HIS A 103 11.47 -20.87 -3.19
C HIS A 103 10.75 -22.19 -3.01
N ASN A 104 9.45 -22.12 -2.77
CA ASN A 104 8.57 -23.28 -2.75
C ASN A 104 7.84 -23.38 -4.10
N HIS A 105 8.43 -24.13 -5.03
CA HIS A 105 7.94 -24.26 -6.40
C HIS A 105 6.54 -24.86 -6.48
N ASP A 106 6.24 -25.88 -5.66
CA ASP A 106 4.90 -26.51 -5.66
C ASP A 106 3.82 -25.55 -5.15
N LYS A 107 4.13 -24.75 -4.12
CA LYS A 107 3.23 -23.70 -3.65
C LYS A 107 3.03 -22.64 -4.72
N PHE A 108 4.10 -22.25 -5.40
CA PHE A 108 4.02 -21.25 -6.49
C PHE A 108 3.13 -21.75 -7.63
N ARG A 109 3.31 -22.99 -8.09
CA ARG A 109 2.45 -23.61 -9.12
C ARG A 109 0.98 -23.67 -8.69
N LYS A 110 0.71 -24.02 -7.44
CA LYS A 110 -0.68 -23.97 -6.91
C LYS A 110 -1.27 -22.57 -6.98
N LEU A 111 -0.52 -21.52 -6.61
CA LEU A 111 -0.96 -20.14 -6.71
C LEU A 111 -1.21 -19.72 -8.17
N LEU A 112 -0.36 -20.12 -9.11
CA LEU A 112 -0.60 -19.89 -10.54
C LEU A 112 -1.93 -20.49 -11.00
N ASN A 113 -2.19 -21.75 -10.64
CA ASN A 113 -3.43 -22.41 -10.98
C ASN A 113 -4.66 -21.69 -10.37
N VAL A 114 -4.56 -21.20 -9.13
CA VAL A 114 -5.60 -20.39 -8.51
C VAL A 114 -5.83 -19.11 -9.30
N CYS A 115 -4.78 -18.38 -9.67
CA CYS A 115 -4.90 -17.17 -10.49
C CYS A 115 -5.58 -17.44 -11.84
N ILE A 116 -5.22 -18.54 -12.51
CA ILE A 116 -5.82 -18.91 -13.81
C ILE A 116 -7.31 -19.27 -13.62
N GLU A 117 -7.64 -20.02 -12.56
CA GLU A 117 -9.03 -20.45 -12.31
C GLU A 117 -9.93 -19.27 -11.90
N GLU A 118 -9.43 -18.37 -11.05
CA GLU A 118 -10.16 -17.14 -10.68
C GLU A 118 -10.46 -16.25 -11.90
N ASN A 119 -9.60 -16.31 -12.93
CA ASN A 119 -9.72 -15.52 -14.15
C ASN A 119 -10.22 -16.34 -15.36
N LYS A 120 -10.75 -17.56 -15.17
CA LYS A 120 -11.13 -18.48 -16.25
C LYS A 120 -12.14 -17.90 -17.26
N ASN A 121 -12.95 -16.94 -16.84
CA ASN A 121 -13.94 -16.30 -17.70
C ASN A 121 -13.37 -15.15 -18.55
N SER A 122 -12.14 -14.70 -18.29
CA SER A 122 -11.50 -13.66 -19.10
C SER A 122 -11.16 -14.17 -20.49
N LEU A 123 -11.25 -13.28 -21.48
CA LEU A 123 -10.90 -13.59 -22.87
C LEU A 123 -9.46 -14.07 -23.01
N VAL A 124 -8.56 -13.49 -22.23
CA VAL A 124 -7.13 -13.83 -22.21
C VAL A 124 -6.91 -15.29 -21.79
N VAL A 125 -7.57 -15.74 -20.72
CA VAL A 125 -7.44 -17.12 -20.23
C VAL A 125 -8.03 -18.10 -21.22
N LYS A 126 -9.24 -17.83 -21.74
CA LYS A 126 -9.87 -18.67 -22.79
C LYS A 126 -8.98 -18.82 -24.01
N HIS A 127 -8.48 -17.70 -24.54
CA HIS A 127 -7.59 -17.67 -25.69
C HIS A 127 -6.32 -18.53 -25.47
N HIS A 128 -5.67 -18.43 -24.31
CA HIS A 128 -4.47 -19.21 -24.04
C HIS A 128 -4.75 -20.71 -23.81
N LYS A 129 -5.91 -21.05 -23.23
CA LYS A 129 -6.33 -22.47 -23.13
C LYS A 129 -6.62 -23.07 -24.48
N GLU A 130 -7.27 -22.34 -25.39
CA GLU A 130 -7.69 -22.84 -26.70
C GLU A 130 -6.52 -22.90 -27.72
N LYS A 131 -5.68 -21.86 -27.77
CA LYS A 131 -4.65 -21.71 -28.82
C LYS A 131 -3.24 -22.10 -28.39
N TYR A 132 -2.93 -22.05 -27.07
CA TYR A 132 -1.57 -22.25 -26.55
C TYR A 132 -1.48 -23.37 -25.53
N ASP A 133 -2.44 -24.31 -25.54
CA ASP A 133 -2.43 -25.46 -24.65
C ASP A 133 -2.33 -25.09 -23.15
N GLY A 134 -2.97 -23.98 -22.78
CA GLY A 134 -2.94 -23.46 -21.41
C GLY A 134 -1.57 -22.91 -20.98
N LYS A 135 -0.66 -22.64 -21.92
CA LYS A 135 0.63 -22.00 -21.65
C LYS A 135 0.46 -20.48 -21.64
N PHE A 136 0.89 -19.85 -20.56
CA PHE A 136 0.79 -18.40 -20.38
C PHE A 136 2.19 -17.80 -20.35
N PRO A 137 2.56 -16.93 -21.32
CA PRO A 137 3.81 -16.17 -21.23
C PRO A 137 3.87 -15.36 -19.94
N ILE A 138 5.09 -15.08 -19.43
CA ILE A 138 5.26 -14.32 -18.17
C ILE A 138 4.54 -12.96 -18.21
N TRP A 139 4.57 -12.25 -19.34
CA TRP A 139 3.89 -10.96 -19.51
C TRP A 139 2.36 -11.04 -19.54
N VAL A 140 1.80 -12.26 -19.60
CA VAL A 140 0.37 -12.50 -19.48
C VAL A 140 0.01 -12.95 -18.07
N ILE A 141 0.69 -13.97 -17.55
CA ILE A 141 0.34 -14.55 -16.24
C ILE A 141 0.58 -13.57 -15.09
N ILE A 142 1.57 -12.71 -15.21
CA ILE A 142 1.94 -11.75 -14.16
C ILE A 142 0.84 -10.69 -13.92
N GLU A 143 -0.03 -10.44 -14.93
CA GLU A 143 -1.16 -9.53 -14.78
C GLU A 143 -2.19 -10.03 -13.73
N PHE A 144 -2.21 -11.32 -13.47
CA PHE A 144 -3.06 -11.92 -12.45
C PHE A 144 -2.41 -11.98 -11.06
N PHE A 145 -1.14 -11.57 -10.93
CA PHE A 145 -0.45 -11.60 -9.64
C PHE A 145 -0.95 -10.47 -8.75
N SER A 146 -1.30 -10.81 -7.51
CA SER A 146 -1.48 -9.79 -6.48
C SER A 146 -0.16 -9.10 -6.12
N MET A 147 -0.22 -7.92 -5.50
CA MET A 147 0.98 -7.23 -5.00
C MET A 147 1.83 -8.12 -4.09
N GLY A 148 1.20 -8.97 -3.28
CA GLY A 148 1.90 -9.97 -2.45
C GLY A 148 2.64 -11.00 -3.28
N MET A 149 2.02 -11.52 -4.35
CA MET A 149 2.68 -12.46 -5.27
C MET A 149 3.86 -11.81 -5.99
N LEU A 150 3.73 -10.56 -6.45
CA LEU A 150 4.85 -9.81 -7.06
C LEU A 150 6.02 -9.65 -6.09
N SER A 151 5.72 -9.32 -4.84
CA SER A 151 6.73 -9.20 -3.77
C SER A 151 7.47 -10.51 -3.52
N TYR A 152 6.76 -11.63 -3.44
CA TYR A 152 7.36 -12.96 -3.30
C TYR A 152 8.10 -13.40 -4.55
N PHE A 153 7.53 -13.18 -5.74
CA PHE A 153 8.18 -13.52 -7.01
C PHE A 153 9.56 -12.89 -7.12
N TYR A 154 9.66 -11.56 -6.89
CA TYR A 154 10.96 -10.89 -6.83
C TYR A 154 11.88 -11.48 -5.74
N ALA A 155 11.37 -11.69 -4.54
CA ALA A 155 12.16 -12.17 -3.41
C ALA A 155 12.70 -13.59 -3.60
N ASP A 156 12.05 -14.38 -4.44
CA ASP A 156 12.39 -15.77 -4.71
C ASP A 156 13.34 -15.95 -5.91
N LEU A 157 13.53 -14.94 -6.77
CA LEU A 157 14.51 -15.00 -7.87
C LEU A 157 15.94 -15.28 -7.35
N GLN A 158 16.83 -15.73 -8.23
CA GLN A 158 18.25 -15.88 -7.92
C GLN A 158 18.87 -14.53 -7.47
N SER A 159 19.94 -14.60 -6.69
CA SER A 159 20.57 -13.41 -6.11
C SER A 159 21.12 -12.43 -7.16
N GLY A 160 21.55 -12.92 -8.32
CA GLY A 160 22.00 -12.11 -9.45
C GLY A 160 20.88 -11.23 -9.99
N ASP A 161 19.71 -11.84 -10.24
CA ASP A 161 18.52 -11.15 -10.75
C ASP A 161 17.99 -10.12 -9.76
N GLN A 162 17.92 -10.50 -8.48
CA GLN A 162 17.52 -9.58 -7.42
C GLN A 162 18.43 -8.34 -7.37
N LYS A 163 19.75 -8.54 -7.51
CA LYS A 163 20.71 -7.43 -7.51
C LYS A 163 20.53 -6.53 -8.73
N TYR A 164 20.37 -7.12 -9.92
CA TYR A 164 20.15 -6.37 -11.15
C TYR A 164 18.88 -5.52 -11.04
N ILE A 165 17.74 -6.14 -10.73
CA ILE A 165 16.45 -5.45 -10.62
C ILE A 165 16.52 -4.33 -9.56
N ALA A 166 17.08 -4.61 -8.38
CA ALA A 166 17.16 -3.61 -7.32
C ALA A 166 18.04 -2.43 -7.71
N LYS A 167 19.18 -2.67 -8.33
CA LYS A 167 20.15 -1.62 -8.64
C LYS A 167 19.81 -0.88 -9.92
N GLU A 168 19.57 -1.59 -11.02
CA GLU A 168 19.44 -0.97 -12.34
C GLU A 168 18.03 -0.40 -12.59
N ILE A 169 17.00 -0.98 -11.97
CA ILE A 169 15.61 -0.51 -12.16
C ILE A 169 15.17 0.43 -11.04
N TYR A 170 15.54 0.13 -9.78
CA TYR A 170 15.04 0.86 -8.61
C TYR A 170 16.11 1.67 -7.86
N ASP A 171 17.34 1.70 -8.36
CA ASP A 171 18.48 2.42 -7.75
C ASP A 171 18.56 2.20 -6.23
N THR A 172 18.53 0.92 -5.82
CA THR A 172 18.54 0.57 -4.39
C THR A 172 19.20 -0.78 -4.13
N SER A 173 19.33 -1.16 -2.86
CA SER A 173 19.80 -2.48 -2.47
C SER A 173 18.69 -3.53 -2.49
N VAL A 174 19.06 -4.80 -2.67
CA VAL A 174 18.13 -5.94 -2.56
C VAL A 174 17.38 -5.94 -1.22
N ALA A 175 18.08 -5.61 -0.13
CA ALA A 175 17.48 -5.57 1.20
C ALA A 175 16.43 -4.47 1.35
N CYS A 176 16.66 -3.31 0.75
CA CYS A 176 15.70 -2.21 0.71
C CYS A 176 14.50 -2.58 -0.16
N LEU A 177 14.73 -3.03 -1.40
CA LEU A 177 13.62 -3.34 -2.32
C LEU A 177 12.70 -4.44 -1.77
N LYS A 178 13.24 -5.53 -1.21
CA LYS A 178 12.43 -6.56 -0.52
C LYS A 178 11.60 -5.98 0.62
N SER A 179 12.20 -5.11 1.41
CA SER A 179 11.51 -4.43 2.51
C SER A 179 10.40 -3.51 2.01
N TRP A 180 10.66 -2.75 0.96
CA TRP A 180 9.70 -1.81 0.37
C TRP A 180 8.50 -2.51 -0.25
N LEU A 181 8.73 -3.57 -1.02
CA LEU A 181 7.63 -4.36 -1.61
C LEU A 181 6.73 -4.98 -0.53
N ARG A 182 7.30 -5.46 0.57
CA ARG A 182 6.52 -5.93 1.73
C ARG A 182 5.71 -4.81 2.37
N CYS A 183 6.30 -3.63 2.57
CA CYS A 183 5.64 -2.46 3.14
C CYS A 183 4.47 -2.01 2.26
N ILE A 184 4.67 -1.92 0.95
CA ILE A 184 3.61 -1.54 0.01
C ILE A 184 2.50 -2.60 -0.04
N THR A 185 2.83 -3.87 0.05
CA THR A 185 1.82 -4.93 0.13
C THR A 185 0.89 -4.73 1.33
N ASP A 186 1.43 -4.41 2.52
CA ASP A 186 0.62 -4.13 3.71
C ASP A 186 -0.22 -2.84 3.52
N LEU A 187 0.39 -1.76 3.04
CA LEU A 187 -0.32 -0.51 2.78
C LEU A 187 -1.44 -0.68 1.74
N ARG A 188 -1.15 -1.38 0.62
CA ARG A 188 -2.12 -1.68 -0.44
C ARG A 188 -3.33 -2.43 0.11
N ASN A 189 -3.09 -3.48 0.89
CA ASN A 189 -4.16 -4.27 1.47
C ASN A 189 -5.02 -3.44 2.44
N ARG A 190 -4.39 -2.56 3.23
CA ARG A 190 -5.12 -1.63 4.09
C ARG A 190 -5.99 -0.65 3.30
N CYS A 191 -5.47 -0.09 2.23
CA CYS A 191 -6.24 0.81 1.37
C CYS A 191 -7.40 0.08 0.70
N ALA A 192 -7.14 -1.09 0.10
CA ALA A 192 -8.15 -1.90 -0.60
C ALA A 192 -9.27 -2.41 0.32
N HIS A 193 -8.96 -2.72 1.58
CA HIS A 193 -9.93 -3.17 2.58
C HIS A 193 -10.51 -2.02 3.43
N TYR A 194 -10.33 -0.77 3.02
CA TYR A 194 -10.83 0.43 3.71
C TYR A 194 -10.40 0.50 5.18
N SER A 195 -9.26 -0.10 5.53
CA SER A 195 -8.73 -0.10 6.89
C SER A 195 -8.18 1.28 7.25
N ARG A 196 -8.28 1.63 8.54
CA ARG A 196 -7.80 2.89 9.07
C ARG A 196 -6.29 3.04 8.88
N LEU A 197 -5.84 4.19 8.39
CA LEU A 197 -4.44 4.62 8.33
C LEU A 197 -4.09 5.60 9.45
N TYR A 198 -5.03 6.51 9.79
CA TYR A 198 -4.84 7.51 10.84
C TYR A 198 -4.61 6.86 12.20
N TYR A 199 -3.57 7.31 12.93
CA TYR A 199 -3.18 6.75 14.23
C TYR A 199 -2.89 5.23 14.20
N TRP A 200 -2.40 4.73 13.06
CA TRP A 200 -2.03 3.33 12.88
C TRP A 200 -0.52 3.14 13.03
N SER A 201 -0.10 1.94 13.47
CA SER A 201 1.30 1.50 13.46
C SER A 201 1.44 0.26 12.60
N PHE A 202 2.25 0.37 11.55
CA PHE A 202 2.51 -0.72 10.62
C PHE A 202 3.39 -1.80 11.25
N THR A 203 3.20 -3.05 10.85
CA THR A 203 4.02 -4.18 11.32
C THR A 203 5.42 -4.13 10.73
N ALA A 204 5.54 -3.74 9.47
CA ALA A 204 6.80 -3.63 8.76
C ALA A 204 7.39 -2.21 8.88
N LEU A 205 8.65 -2.13 9.28
CA LEU A 205 9.47 -0.92 9.19
C LEU A 205 10.27 -1.00 7.88
N PRO A 206 10.15 -0.02 6.97
CA PRO A 206 10.92 -0.03 5.74
C PRO A 206 12.42 0.15 6.02
N LYS A 207 13.25 -0.64 5.35
CA LYS A 207 14.70 -0.41 5.33
C LYS A 207 14.99 0.74 4.39
N MET A 208 15.69 1.75 4.87
CA MET A 208 16.14 2.89 4.05
C MET A 208 17.63 2.77 3.75
N PRO A 209 18.10 3.38 2.64
CA PRO A 209 19.53 3.55 2.38
C PRO A 209 20.22 4.27 3.56
N LYS A 210 21.52 4.02 3.76
CA LYS A 210 22.28 4.58 4.89
C LYS A 210 22.32 6.11 4.91
N GLU A 211 22.22 6.70 3.73
CA GLU A 211 22.25 8.15 3.51
C GLU A 211 20.90 8.83 3.80
N SER A 212 19.85 8.05 4.10
CA SER A 212 18.53 8.58 4.36
C SER A 212 18.45 9.20 5.76
N VAL A 213 18.19 10.49 5.81
CA VAL A 213 18.01 11.27 7.05
C VAL A 213 16.56 11.18 7.57
N ALA A 214 15.65 10.62 6.78
CA ALA A 214 14.24 10.57 7.10
C ALA A 214 13.96 9.72 8.34
N PRO A 215 13.04 10.16 9.24
CA PRO A 215 12.70 9.41 10.45
C PRO A 215 12.10 8.05 10.08
N GLN A 216 12.73 7.00 10.57
CA GLN A 216 12.23 5.63 10.39
C GLN A 216 11.35 5.24 11.57
N ASN A 217 10.06 5.25 11.36
CA ASN A 217 9.11 4.79 12.34
C ASN A 217 8.03 3.90 11.69
N ARG A 218 7.23 3.24 12.51
CA ARG A 218 6.15 2.36 12.03
C ARG A 218 4.86 3.14 11.70
N LYS A 219 4.97 4.41 11.31
CA LYS A 219 3.84 5.26 10.95
C LYS A 219 3.72 5.42 9.44
N LEU A 220 2.64 6.02 9.03
CA LEU A 220 2.30 6.16 7.61
C LEU A 220 3.34 6.92 6.81
N PHE A 221 3.96 7.96 7.38
CA PHE A 221 4.97 8.76 6.68
C PHE A 221 6.12 7.90 6.14
N SER A 222 6.62 6.95 6.94
CA SER A 222 7.66 6.01 6.48
C SER A 222 7.21 5.14 5.30
N GLN A 223 5.91 4.83 5.19
CA GLN A 223 5.35 4.10 4.04
C GLN A 223 5.25 5.02 2.80
N ILE A 224 4.91 6.29 2.99
CA ILE A 224 4.85 7.28 1.90
C ILE A 224 6.25 7.54 1.32
N LEU A 225 7.29 7.57 2.15
CA LEU A 225 8.67 7.62 1.67
C LEU A 225 9.02 6.44 0.75
N VAL A 226 8.51 5.25 1.06
CA VAL A 226 8.66 4.08 0.18
C VAL A 226 7.90 4.25 -1.12
N LEU A 227 6.67 4.79 -1.08
CA LEU A 227 5.91 5.10 -2.31
C LEU A 227 6.71 6.04 -3.21
N LYS A 228 7.25 7.14 -2.66
CA LYS A 228 8.09 8.09 -3.40
C LYS A 228 9.28 7.39 -4.08
N ARG A 229 9.98 6.50 -3.37
CA ARG A 229 11.14 5.78 -3.90
C ARG A 229 10.79 4.82 -5.03
N LEU A 230 9.60 4.24 -5.02
CA LEU A 230 9.14 3.26 -6.01
C LEU A 230 8.28 3.88 -7.11
N TYR A 231 7.87 5.15 -6.97
CA TYR A 231 7.03 5.80 -7.97
C TYR A 231 7.81 5.98 -9.28
N PRO A 232 7.28 5.51 -10.42
CA PRO A 232 8.05 5.42 -11.66
C PRO A 232 8.40 6.77 -12.28
N ASP A 233 7.59 7.81 -12.06
CA ASP A 233 7.78 9.14 -12.63
C ASP A 233 7.92 10.20 -11.53
N LYS A 234 9.14 10.70 -11.33
CA LYS A 234 9.44 11.75 -10.34
C LYS A 234 8.76 13.08 -10.64
N LYS A 235 8.51 13.41 -11.92
CA LYS A 235 7.82 14.65 -12.28
C LYS A 235 6.34 14.55 -11.94
N GLU A 236 5.70 13.41 -12.28
CA GLU A 236 4.32 13.14 -11.91
C GLU A 236 4.15 13.08 -10.38
N TRP A 237 5.11 12.49 -9.65
CA TRP A 237 5.12 12.52 -8.18
C TRP A 237 5.02 13.95 -7.65
N ASN A 238 5.91 14.83 -8.07
CA ASN A 238 5.98 16.21 -7.57
C ASN A 238 4.78 17.06 -8.02
N SER A 239 4.35 16.93 -9.28
CA SER A 239 3.29 17.79 -9.82
C SER A 239 1.88 17.34 -9.44
N LYS A 240 1.65 16.04 -9.26
CA LYS A 240 0.32 15.47 -9.01
C LYS A 240 0.19 14.93 -7.60
N VAL A 241 1.01 13.94 -7.24
CA VAL A 241 0.86 13.24 -5.95
C VAL A 241 1.07 14.20 -4.78
N MET A 242 2.11 15.03 -4.84
CA MET A 242 2.39 16.02 -3.80
C MET A 242 1.29 17.07 -3.69
N THR A 243 0.72 17.51 -4.82
CA THR A 243 -0.41 18.46 -4.84
C THR A 243 -1.66 17.85 -4.21
N GLU A 244 -2.02 16.61 -4.58
CA GLU A 244 -3.18 15.92 -4.02
C GLU A 244 -3.00 15.64 -2.52
N LEU A 245 -1.81 15.19 -2.11
CA LEU A 245 -1.50 14.93 -0.70
C LEU A 245 -1.59 16.20 0.15
N ARG A 246 -1.01 17.31 -0.35
CA ARG A 246 -1.05 18.61 0.30
C ARG A 246 -2.48 19.12 0.44
N ALA A 247 -3.26 19.07 -0.64
CA ALA A 247 -4.66 19.52 -0.63
C ALA A 247 -5.50 18.75 0.40
N VAL A 248 -5.32 17.42 0.50
CA VAL A 248 -6.00 16.60 1.51
C VAL A 248 -5.57 16.98 2.94
N ILE A 249 -4.30 17.28 3.18
CA ILE A 249 -3.80 17.67 4.50
C ILE A 249 -4.36 19.04 4.88
N GLU A 250 -4.28 20.04 4.00
CA GLU A 250 -4.75 21.40 4.23
C GLU A 250 -6.26 21.46 4.49
N GLU A 251 -7.07 20.67 3.78
CA GLU A 251 -8.52 20.60 3.99
C GLU A 251 -8.92 20.16 5.42
N TYR A 252 -8.05 19.43 6.11
CA TYR A 252 -8.36 18.86 7.42
C TYR A 252 -7.36 19.26 8.52
N GLU A 253 -6.53 20.26 8.29
CA GLU A 253 -5.44 20.63 9.21
C GLU A 253 -5.90 20.94 10.64
N ASP A 254 -7.08 21.56 10.81
CA ASP A 254 -7.66 21.88 12.13
C ASP A 254 -8.15 20.65 12.90
N ASP A 255 -8.44 19.55 12.20
CA ASP A 255 -9.04 18.37 12.81
C ASP A 255 -8.02 17.28 13.16
N ILE A 256 -6.92 17.23 12.39
CA ILE A 256 -5.91 16.16 12.44
C ILE A 256 -4.66 16.60 13.18
N SER A 257 -3.84 15.63 13.54
CA SER A 257 -2.45 15.86 13.92
C SER A 257 -1.55 15.00 13.05
N LEU A 258 -0.69 15.62 12.27
CA LEU A 258 0.27 14.94 11.41
C LEU A 258 1.24 14.05 12.19
N LYS A 259 1.50 14.36 13.48
CA LYS A 259 2.28 13.52 14.40
C LYS A 259 1.64 12.14 14.59
N HIS A 260 0.31 12.03 14.53
CA HIS A 260 -0.40 10.75 14.68
C HIS A 260 -0.10 9.77 13.55
N ILE A 261 0.26 10.27 12.37
CA ILE A 261 0.63 9.50 11.18
C ILE A 261 2.13 9.59 10.85
N GLY A 262 2.90 10.21 11.75
CA GLY A 262 4.36 10.20 11.73
C GLY A 262 5.03 11.22 10.80
N PHE A 263 4.30 12.23 10.37
CA PHE A 263 4.85 13.30 9.54
C PHE A 263 5.74 14.23 10.40
N PRO A 264 6.99 14.50 9.98
CA PRO A 264 7.82 15.53 10.57
C PRO A 264 7.38 16.93 10.11
N GLN A 265 7.96 17.98 10.71
CA GLN A 265 7.60 19.35 10.33
C GLN A 265 7.99 19.69 8.88
N ASP A 266 9.12 19.16 8.42
CA ASP A 266 9.69 19.31 7.07
C ASP A 266 9.25 18.20 6.11
N TRP A 267 8.07 17.61 6.34
CA TRP A 267 7.56 16.49 5.55
C TRP A 267 7.46 16.78 4.05
N TYR A 268 7.11 18.03 3.72
CA TYR A 268 6.94 18.43 2.32
C TYR A 268 8.27 18.37 1.57
N GLU A 269 9.32 18.98 2.12
CA GLU A 269 10.66 18.99 1.54
C GLU A 269 11.24 17.56 1.45
N GLN A 270 10.96 16.71 2.43
CA GLN A 270 11.40 15.31 2.40
C GLN A 270 10.70 14.50 1.30
N LEU A 271 9.46 14.82 0.97
CA LEU A 271 8.72 14.15 -0.09
C LEU A 271 8.92 14.76 -1.48
N GLU A 272 9.30 16.02 -1.60
CA GLU A 272 9.56 16.71 -2.85
C GLU A 272 10.97 16.37 -3.42
N ARG A 273 12.00 16.29 -2.58
CA ARG A 273 13.39 15.94 -2.99
C ARG A 273 13.48 14.48 -3.42
#